data_8182c25d40972af8c5a5aab81698b93a
#
_entry.id   8182c25d40972af8c5a5aab81698b93a
#
_cell.length_a   1.000
_cell.length_b   1.000
_cell.length_c   1.000
_cell.angle_alpha   90.00
_cell.angle_beta   90.00
_cell.angle_gamma   90.00
#
_symmetry.space_group_name_H-M   'P 1'
#
loop_
_entity.id
_entity.type
_entity.pdbx_description
1 polymer ?
#
loop_
_entity_poly.entity_id
_entity_poly.type
_entity_poly.pdbx_seq_one_letter_code
_entity_poly.pdbx_strand_id
1 'polypeptide(L)'
;MATVSVLDELKKAQILELLEQGKRVDGRALDESREIKIETNAIPKANGSARVFLGETEVICGVKIQPDRPFPDTGDRGLFICTAELLPLSHPTVETGPPQPHVIELARVVDRGIRESHMVDVSQLVIEKDKSVIGVFADNVVVDYDGNLFDACSYAATAALLTSTTPKWNWVDDKPTLVEGEETPLPISTIPVSVTMGKIGNHIVVDPNGDEWASMDARITITSDSDGNICALQKGGSDGFTQDEINQCGEISVRVGAKIREKIKEAQNGSQ
;
A
#
# COMPACT_ATOMS: atom_id res chain seq x y z
N MET A 1 -13.69 17.88 16.08
CA MET A 1 -12.33 18.25 16.53
C MET A 1 -12.00 17.30 17.68
N ALA A 2 -11.07 16.37 17.49
CA ALA A 2 -10.57 15.56 18.59
C ALA A 2 -9.92 16.52 19.60
N THR A 3 -10.22 16.37 20.87
CA THR A 3 -9.58 17.16 21.94
C THR A 3 -8.13 16.67 21.99
N VAL A 4 -7.18 17.51 21.56
CA VAL A 4 -5.75 17.24 21.67
C VAL A 4 -5.46 17.07 23.17
N SER A 5 -4.95 15.91 23.54
CA SER A 5 -4.59 15.61 24.92
C SER A 5 -3.33 16.39 25.29
N VAL A 6 -3.21 16.84 26.53
CA VAL A 6 -1.96 17.45 27.05
C VAL A 6 -0.75 16.52 26.86
N LEU A 7 -1.00 15.20 26.91
CA LEU A 7 0.03 14.18 26.66
C LEU A 7 0.50 14.21 25.21
N ASP A 8 -0.39 14.45 24.24
CA ASP A 8 -0.03 14.51 22.82
C ASP A 8 0.81 15.75 22.53
N GLU A 9 0.49 16.89 23.16
CA GLU A 9 1.29 18.11 23.04
C GLU A 9 2.69 17.94 23.65
N LEU A 10 2.82 17.28 24.80
CA LEU A 10 4.10 16.99 25.44
C LEU A 10 4.94 16.02 24.59
N LYS A 11 4.33 14.98 24.04
CA LYS A 11 5.01 14.05 23.12
C LYS A 11 5.50 14.77 21.88
N LYS A 12 4.66 15.62 21.26
CA LYS A 12 5.06 16.42 20.10
C LYS A 12 6.23 17.33 20.41
N ALA A 13 6.23 18.01 21.56
CA ALA A 13 7.35 18.87 21.98
C ALA A 13 8.65 18.08 22.14
N GLN A 14 8.60 16.90 22.76
CA GLN A 14 9.74 16.01 22.90
C GLN A 14 10.27 15.52 21.55
N ILE A 15 9.37 15.13 20.63
CA ILE A 15 9.75 14.72 19.28
C ILE A 15 10.45 15.85 18.55
N LEU A 16 9.91 17.07 18.61
CA LEU A 16 10.53 18.26 17.98
C LEU A 16 11.93 18.53 18.52
N GLU A 17 12.14 18.45 19.83
CA GLU A 17 13.45 18.64 20.45
C GLU A 17 14.48 17.61 19.96
N LEU A 18 14.06 16.35 19.78
CA LEU A 18 14.93 15.31 19.23
C LEU A 18 15.22 15.55 17.73
N LEU A 19 14.22 15.94 16.95
CA LEU A 19 14.39 16.23 15.53
C LEU A 19 15.31 17.43 15.27
N GLU A 20 15.30 18.45 16.13
CA GLU A 20 16.27 19.57 16.10
C GLU A 20 17.71 19.09 16.31
N GLN A 21 17.90 17.98 17.03
CA GLN A 21 19.21 17.34 17.21
C GLN A 21 19.54 16.34 16.08
N GLY A 22 18.69 16.22 15.06
CA GLY A 22 18.83 15.25 13.97
C GLY A 22 18.59 13.80 14.41
N LYS A 23 17.82 13.59 15.49
CA LYS A 23 17.52 12.26 16.04
C LYS A 23 16.02 11.99 16.03
N ARG A 24 15.66 10.71 15.97
CA ARG A 24 14.29 10.23 16.16
C ARG A 24 14.17 9.49 17.49
N VAL A 25 12.95 9.31 17.96
CA VAL A 25 12.66 8.63 19.25
C VAL A 25 13.21 7.20 19.27
N ASP A 26 13.14 6.50 18.14
CA ASP A 26 13.60 5.12 17.95
C ASP A 26 15.08 5.02 17.47
N GLY A 27 15.78 6.15 17.33
CA GLY A 27 17.18 6.23 16.96
C GLY A 27 17.48 6.13 15.47
N ARG A 28 16.46 5.98 14.60
CA ARG A 28 16.63 6.00 13.13
C ARG A 28 17.10 7.37 12.63
N ALA A 29 17.72 7.37 11.45
CA ALA A 29 17.92 8.60 10.68
C ALA A 29 16.57 9.13 10.13
N LEU A 30 16.53 10.43 9.77
CA LEU A 30 15.27 11.06 9.29
C LEU A 30 14.74 10.42 8.01
N ASP A 31 15.62 9.90 7.18
CA ASP A 31 15.29 9.25 5.88
C ASP A 31 15.35 7.72 5.92
N GLU A 32 15.30 7.14 7.11
CA GLU A 32 15.35 5.70 7.34
C GLU A 32 13.96 5.13 7.67
N SER A 33 13.58 4.05 6.97
CA SER A 33 12.38 3.27 7.29
C SER A 33 12.64 2.28 8.41
N ARG A 34 11.59 1.88 9.13
CA ARG A 34 11.63 0.76 10.08
C ARG A 34 12.05 -0.54 9.37
N GLU A 35 12.37 -1.55 10.15
CA GLU A 35 12.61 -2.89 9.62
C GLU A 35 11.36 -3.38 8.86
N ILE A 36 11.59 -3.96 7.68
CA ILE A 36 10.54 -4.52 6.83
C ILE A 36 10.77 -6.01 6.71
N LYS A 37 9.77 -6.81 7.13
CA LYS A 37 9.73 -8.24 6.91
C LYS A 37 8.51 -8.56 6.05
N ILE A 38 8.69 -9.38 5.02
CA ILE A 38 7.64 -9.76 4.07
C ILE A 38 7.58 -11.28 4.00
N GLU A 39 6.40 -11.84 4.26
CA GLU A 39 6.10 -13.25 4.13
C GLU A 39 5.09 -13.41 2.99
N THR A 40 5.47 -14.05 1.90
CA THR A 40 4.58 -14.31 0.77
C THR A 40 3.85 -15.64 0.94
N ASN A 41 2.73 -15.82 0.21
CA ASN A 41 1.88 -17.00 0.31
C ASN A 41 1.33 -17.26 1.73
N ALA A 42 1.08 -16.20 2.49
CA ALA A 42 0.59 -16.26 3.86
C ALA A 42 -0.83 -16.89 3.97
N ILE A 43 -1.63 -16.82 2.91
CA ILE A 43 -2.99 -17.37 2.83
C ILE A 43 -3.05 -18.40 1.70
N PRO A 44 -3.00 -19.71 1.98
CA PRO A 44 -2.92 -20.76 0.93
C PRO A 44 -4.15 -20.87 0.02
N LYS A 45 -5.29 -20.29 0.40
CA LYS A 45 -6.54 -20.31 -0.37
C LYS A 45 -6.72 -19.09 -1.30
N ALA A 46 -5.90 -18.07 -1.11
CA ALA A 46 -5.90 -16.89 -1.99
C ALA A 46 -5.16 -17.20 -3.30
N ASN A 47 -5.47 -16.46 -4.36
CA ASN A 47 -4.71 -16.55 -5.62
C ASN A 47 -3.28 -15.99 -5.49
N GLY A 48 -3.05 -15.16 -4.50
CA GLY A 48 -1.79 -14.65 -4.04
C GLY A 48 -1.98 -14.00 -2.68
N SER A 49 -0.95 -13.94 -1.86
CA SER A 49 -1.05 -13.28 -0.55
C SER A 49 0.31 -12.91 0.00
N ALA A 50 0.32 -11.88 0.84
CA ALA A 50 1.51 -11.50 1.59
C ALA A 50 1.14 -10.97 2.97
N ARG A 51 2.05 -11.14 3.91
CA ARG A 51 2.02 -10.55 5.25
C ARG A 51 3.25 -9.67 5.39
N VAL A 52 3.04 -8.43 5.77
CA VAL A 52 4.09 -7.43 5.91
C VAL A 52 4.13 -6.92 7.34
N PHE A 53 5.34 -6.90 7.89
CA PHE A 53 5.67 -6.20 9.12
C PHE A 53 6.51 -4.98 8.77
N LEU A 54 6.07 -3.81 9.19
CA LEU A 54 6.79 -2.55 9.10
C LEU A 54 6.98 -2.01 10.53
N GLY A 55 8.11 -2.39 11.15
CA GLY A 55 8.24 -2.30 12.60
C GLY A 55 7.16 -3.12 13.29
N GLU A 56 6.37 -2.49 14.18
CA GLU A 56 5.25 -3.12 14.88
C GLU A 56 3.94 -3.11 14.05
N THR A 57 3.88 -2.39 12.93
CA THR A 57 2.70 -2.39 12.06
C THR A 57 2.63 -3.69 11.27
N GLU A 58 1.49 -4.38 11.34
CA GLU A 58 1.25 -5.65 10.65
C GLU A 58 0.04 -5.57 9.71
N VAL A 59 0.26 -5.96 8.45
CA VAL A 59 -0.77 -6.00 7.41
C VAL A 59 -0.72 -7.33 6.68
N ILE A 60 -1.89 -7.92 6.42
CA ILE A 60 -2.05 -9.09 5.55
C ILE A 60 -2.85 -8.66 4.32
N CYS A 61 -2.35 -8.98 3.14
CA CYS A 61 -3.08 -8.80 1.89
C CYS A 61 -3.39 -10.16 1.25
N GLY A 62 -4.65 -10.37 0.88
CA GLY A 62 -5.10 -11.51 0.10
C GLY A 62 -5.60 -11.05 -1.28
N VAL A 63 -5.19 -11.75 -2.32
CA VAL A 63 -5.65 -11.48 -3.69
C VAL A 63 -6.64 -12.56 -4.12
N LYS A 64 -7.81 -12.12 -4.59
CA LYS A 64 -8.82 -12.96 -5.20
C LYS A 64 -8.98 -12.60 -6.67
N ILE A 65 -8.95 -13.61 -7.53
CA ILE A 65 -9.08 -13.45 -8.99
C ILE A 65 -10.26 -14.27 -9.48
N GLN A 66 -11.22 -13.60 -10.12
CA GLN A 66 -12.46 -14.23 -10.60
C GLN A 66 -13.03 -13.50 -11.82
N PRO A 67 -13.87 -14.16 -12.62
CA PRO A 67 -14.64 -13.49 -13.66
C PRO A 67 -15.57 -12.44 -13.08
N ASP A 68 -15.69 -11.31 -13.79
CA ASP A 68 -16.59 -10.22 -13.45
C ASP A 68 -17.13 -9.57 -14.74
N ARG A 69 -18.06 -8.63 -14.59
CA ARG A 69 -18.57 -7.82 -15.68
C ARG A 69 -17.68 -6.59 -15.86
N PRO A 70 -17.30 -6.26 -17.11
CA PRO A 70 -16.56 -5.04 -17.35
C PRO A 70 -17.41 -3.80 -17.03
N PHE A 71 -16.74 -2.68 -16.77
CA PHE A 71 -17.43 -1.40 -16.75
C PHE A 71 -17.96 -1.05 -18.14
N PRO A 72 -19.10 -0.32 -18.24
CA PRO A 72 -19.73 -0.03 -19.52
C PRO A 72 -18.86 0.74 -20.54
N ASP A 73 -17.87 1.48 -20.04
CA ASP A 73 -16.93 2.30 -20.81
C ASP A 73 -15.58 1.61 -21.10
N THR A 74 -15.32 0.45 -20.51
CA THR A 74 -14.03 -0.26 -20.59
C THR A 74 -14.21 -1.78 -20.77
N GLY A 75 -14.98 -2.15 -21.79
CA GLY A 75 -15.29 -3.56 -22.09
C GLY A 75 -14.13 -4.43 -22.56
N ASP A 76 -12.96 -3.82 -22.79
CA ASP A 76 -11.76 -4.43 -23.35
C ASP A 76 -10.61 -4.58 -22.36
N ARG A 77 -10.87 -4.45 -21.06
CA ARG A 77 -9.86 -4.61 -20.00
C ARG A 77 -10.44 -5.14 -18.70
N GLY A 78 -9.61 -5.86 -17.94
CA GLY A 78 -9.95 -6.38 -16.62
C GLY A 78 -10.16 -5.29 -15.58
N LEU A 79 -10.54 -5.71 -14.37
CA LEU A 79 -10.77 -4.84 -13.23
C LEU A 79 -9.67 -5.03 -12.18
N PHE A 80 -9.24 -3.94 -11.58
CA PHE A 80 -8.44 -3.97 -10.37
C PHE A 80 -9.13 -3.16 -9.28
N ILE A 81 -9.31 -3.76 -8.12
CA ILE A 81 -9.95 -3.13 -6.95
C ILE A 81 -9.11 -3.46 -5.72
N CYS A 82 -8.74 -2.41 -4.98
CA CYS A 82 -8.02 -2.55 -3.73
C CYS A 82 -8.89 -2.04 -2.58
N THR A 83 -9.00 -2.84 -1.53
CA THR A 83 -9.71 -2.49 -0.29
C THR A 83 -8.76 -2.48 0.89
N ALA A 84 -9.19 -1.86 1.99
CA ALA A 84 -8.49 -1.90 3.26
C ALA A 84 -9.49 -1.98 4.41
N GLU A 85 -9.18 -2.78 5.41
CA GLU A 85 -9.95 -2.95 6.63
C GLU A 85 -9.03 -2.90 7.85
N LEU A 86 -9.40 -2.11 8.84
CA LEU A 86 -8.75 -2.09 10.15
C LEU A 86 -9.55 -2.95 11.11
N LEU A 87 -8.92 -4.00 11.63
CA LEU A 87 -9.56 -4.84 12.64
C LEU A 87 -9.56 -4.13 13.99
N PRO A 88 -10.63 -4.29 14.82
CA PRO A 88 -10.68 -3.70 16.16
C PRO A 88 -9.52 -4.12 17.07
N LEU A 89 -8.90 -5.26 16.82
CA LEU A 89 -7.72 -5.73 17.55
C LEU A 89 -6.45 -4.93 17.22
N SER A 90 -6.42 -4.23 16.08
CA SER A 90 -5.21 -3.57 15.58
C SER A 90 -4.79 -2.35 16.41
N HIS A 91 -5.72 -1.66 17.03
CA HIS A 91 -5.43 -0.50 17.90
C HIS A 91 -6.62 -0.17 18.79
N PRO A 92 -6.41 0.30 20.05
CA PRO A 92 -7.49 0.61 20.99
C PRO A 92 -8.54 1.63 20.53
N THR A 93 -8.19 2.47 19.54
CA THR A 93 -9.13 3.48 18.99
C THR A 93 -9.95 2.97 17.82
N VAL A 94 -9.71 1.75 17.34
CA VAL A 94 -10.44 1.17 16.20
C VAL A 94 -11.71 0.48 16.72
N GLU A 95 -12.86 0.95 16.24
CA GLU A 95 -14.17 0.43 16.58
C GLU A 95 -14.74 -0.42 15.46
N THR A 96 -15.64 -1.35 15.83
CA THR A 96 -16.41 -2.12 14.83
C THR A 96 -17.42 -1.21 14.13
N GLY A 97 -17.57 -1.35 12.83
CA GLY A 97 -18.56 -0.56 12.08
C GLY A 97 -18.18 -0.35 10.62
N PRO A 98 -18.89 0.54 9.93
CA PRO A 98 -18.53 0.90 8.56
C PRO A 98 -17.15 1.57 8.52
N PRO A 99 -16.40 1.44 7.38
CA PRO A 99 -15.06 1.98 7.28
C PRO A 99 -15.06 3.50 7.50
N GLN A 100 -14.17 3.95 8.35
CA GLN A 100 -13.97 5.37 8.65
C GLN A 100 -13.32 6.09 7.44
N PRO A 101 -13.48 7.41 7.30
CA PRO A 101 -12.95 8.18 6.16
C PRO A 101 -11.45 7.97 5.91
N HIS A 102 -10.64 7.82 6.96
CA HIS A 102 -9.20 7.57 6.82
C HIS A 102 -8.88 6.17 6.28
N VAL A 103 -9.73 5.17 6.53
CA VAL A 103 -9.60 3.82 5.97
C VAL A 103 -9.95 3.82 4.49
N ILE A 104 -10.99 4.59 4.10
CA ILE A 104 -11.36 4.80 2.71
C ILE A 104 -10.22 5.51 1.97
N GLU A 105 -9.61 6.54 2.57
CA GLU A 105 -8.45 7.22 2.02
C GLU A 105 -7.29 6.24 1.81
N LEU A 106 -6.97 5.42 2.82
CA LEU A 106 -5.94 4.41 2.77
C LEU A 106 -6.13 3.48 1.56
N ALA A 107 -7.31 2.86 1.43
CA ALA A 107 -7.62 1.98 0.32
C ALA A 107 -7.45 2.66 -1.05
N ARG A 108 -7.94 3.91 -1.18
CA ARG A 108 -7.85 4.68 -2.43
C ARG A 108 -6.43 5.09 -2.79
N VAL A 109 -5.58 5.39 -1.82
CA VAL A 109 -4.18 5.75 -2.05
C VAL A 109 -3.40 4.55 -2.53
N VAL A 110 -3.57 3.37 -1.90
CA VAL A 110 -2.94 2.12 -2.32
C VAL A 110 -3.44 1.70 -3.70
N ASP A 111 -4.76 1.70 -3.94
CA ASP A 111 -5.37 1.42 -5.25
C ASP A 111 -4.78 2.30 -6.35
N ARG A 112 -4.69 3.62 -6.10
CA ARG A 112 -4.13 4.57 -7.08
C ARG A 112 -2.67 4.27 -7.37
N GLY A 113 -1.84 3.99 -6.35
CA GLY A 113 -0.43 3.66 -6.53
C GLY A 113 -0.22 2.47 -7.45
N ILE A 114 -1.03 1.42 -7.30
CA ILE A 114 -0.98 0.20 -8.13
C ILE A 114 -1.57 0.44 -9.51
N ARG A 115 -2.68 1.15 -9.62
CA ARG A 115 -3.38 1.42 -10.88
C ARG A 115 -2.61 2.37 -11.78
N GLU A 116 -2.16 3.50 -11.27
CA GLU A 116 -1.48 4.53 -12.06
C GLU A 116 -0.03 4.14 -12.43
N SER A 117 0.58 3.20 -11.70
CA SER A 117 1.84 2.60 -12.13
C SER A 117 1.67 1.56 -13.24
N HIS A 118 0.43 1.17 -13.55
CA HIS A 118 0.14 0.05 -14.44
C HIS A 118 0.83 -1.26 -14.02
N MET A 119 0.94 -1.49 -12.70
CA MET A 119 1.54 -2.72 -12.18
C MET A 119 0.91 -3.96 -12.80
N VAL A 120 -0.41 -4.05 -12.79
CA VAL A 120 -1.16 -5.14 -13.42
C VAL A 120 -1.57 -4.73 -14.83
N ASP A 121 -1.17 -5.51 -15.83
CA ASP A 121 -1.60 -5.29 -17.21
C ASP A 121 -3.04 -5.82 -17.41
N VAL A 122 -4.00 -4.97 -17.06
CA VAL A 122 -5.42 -5.29 -17.14
C VAL A 122 -5.91 -5.53 -18.59
N SER A 123 -5.14 -5.16 -19.62
CA SER A 123 -5.50 -5.43 -21.02
C SER A 123 -5.43 -6.93 -21.37
N GLN A 124 -4.63 -7.69 -20.62
CA GLN A 124 -4.52 -9.15 -20.77
C GLN A 124 -5.59 -9.92 -19.98
N LEU A 125 -6.41 -9.23 -19.21
CA LEU A 125 -7.40 -9.82 -18.31
C LEU A 125 -8.81 -9.80 -18.88
N VAL A 126 -8.94 -10.11 -20.17
CA VAL A 126 -10.24 -10.17 -20.89
C VAL A 126 -10.57 -11.61 -21.23
N ILE A 127 -11.77 -12.08 -20.85
CA ILE A 127 -12.29 -13.40 -21.20
C ILE A 127 -13.09 -13.30 -22.50
N GLU A 128 -14.07 -12.40 -22.55
CA GLU A 128 -14.87 -12.09 -23.73
C GLU A 128 -15.20 -10.60 -23.74
N LYS A 129 -14.80 -9.91 -24.79
CA LYS A 129 -14.96 -8.45 -24.91
C LYS A 129 -16.40 -8.02 -24.68
N ASP A 130 -16.60 -6.95 -23.92
CA ASP A 130 -17.89 -6.35 -23.54
C ASP A 130 -18.83 -7.26 -22.74
N LYS A 131 -18.41 -8.50 -22.40
CA LYS A 131 -19.26 -9.46 -21.67
C LYS A 131 -18.65 -9.93 -20.36
N SER A 132 -17.37 -10.32 -20.36
CA SER A 132 -16.70 -10.86 -19.17
C SER A 132 -15.22 -10.58 -19.18
N VAL A 133 -14.74 -10.11 -18.05
CA VAL A 133 -13.32 -9.81 -17.78
C VAL A 133 -12.89 -10.48 -16.49
N ILE A 134 -11.61 -10.49 -16.22
CA ILE A 134 -11.06 -10.96 -14.96
C ILE A 134 -10.96 -9.75 -14.01
N GLY A 135 -11.59 -9.90 -12.85
CA GLY A 135 -11.43 -8.97 -11.73
C GLY A 135 -10.35 -9.45 -10.76
N VAL A 136 -9.43 -8.57 -10.43
CA VAL A 136 -8.38 -8.76 -9.43
C VAL A 136 -8.73 -7.92 -8.21
N PHE A 137 -8.97 -8.56 -7.08
CA PHE A 137 -9.36 -7.93 -5.83
C PHE A 137 -8.24 -8.12 -4.81
N ALA A 138 -7.64 -7.03 -4.37
CA ALA A 138 -6.59 -7.02 -3.35
C ALA A 138 -7.16 -6.46 -2.05
N ASP A 139 -7.34 -7.33 -1.06
CA ASP A 139 -7.95 -7.00 0.21
C ASP A 139 -6.87 -6.91 1.30
N ASN A 140 -6.59 -5.69 1.78
CA ASN A 140 -5.65 -5.44 2.87
C ASN A 140 -6.37 -5.47 4.21
N VAL A 141 -5.88 -6.25 5.14
CA VAL A 141 -6.38 -6.34 6.51
C VAL A 141 -5.27 -5.93 7.46
N VAL A 142 -5.51 -4.85 8.23
CA VAL A 142 -4.57 -4.37 9.24
C VAL A 142 -4.78 -5.15 10.53
N VAL A 143 -3.73 -5.84 10.99
CA VAL A 143 -3.74 -6.70 12.17
C VAL A 143 -3.16 -5.97 13.38
N ASP A 144 -2.10 -5.17 13.17
CA ASP A 144 -1.50 -4.32 14.21
C ASP A 144 -1.14 -2.96 13.60
N TYR A 145 -1.25 -1.88 14.38
CA TYR A 145 -1.13 -0.51 13.90
C TYR A 145 -0.24 0.35 14.80
N ASP A 146 0.96 0.62 14.32
CA ASP A 146 1.93 1.56 14.88
C ASP A 146 2.41 2.58 13.81
N GLY A 147 1.45 3.33 13.24
CA GLY A 147 1.73 4.34 12.21
C GLY A 147 1.94 3.77 10.80
N ASN A 148 1.90 4.66 9.82
CA ASN A 148 2.23 4.46 8.40
C ASN A 148 1.58 3.24 7.71
N LEU A 149 0.27 3.12 7.81
CA LEU A 149 -0.49 2.08 7.10
C LEU A 149 -0.39 2.19 5.57
N PHE A 150 -0.14 3.39 5.02
CA PHE A 150 -0.06 3.59 3.57
C PHE A 150 1.05 2.76 2.95
N ASP A 151 2.22 2.77 3.56
CA ASP A 151 3.37 2.02 3.07
C ASP A 151 3.19 0.52 3.34
N ALA A 152 2.78 0.14 4.56
CA ALA A 152 2.57 -1.26 4.92
C ALA A 152 1.54 -1.96 4.00
N CYS A 153 0.39 -1.32 3.75
CA CYS A 153 -0.64 -1.84 2.83
C CYS A 153 -0.15 -1.85 1.37
N SER A 154 0.59 -0.82 0.94
CA SER A 154 1.19 -0.79 -0.41
C SER A 154 2.15 -1.95 -0.62
N TYR A 155 3.02 -2.23 0.36
CA TYR A 155 3.98 -3.35 0.28
C TYR A 155 3.27 -4.70 0.31
N ALA A 156 2.27 -4.87 1.16
CA ALA A 156 1.49 -6.09 1.26
C ALA A 156 0.73 -6.38 -0.05
N ALA A 157 0.04 -5.38 -0.61
CA ALA A 157 -0.68 -5.52 -1.86
C ALA A 157 0.27 -5.82 -3.04
N THR A 158 1.39 -5.08 -3.14
CA THR A 158 2.41 -5.31 -4.19
C THR A 158 3.01 -6.71 -4.09
N ALA A 159 3.42 -7.15 -2.90
CA ALA A 159 3.99 -8.49 -2.70
C ALA A 159 2.97 -9.60 -2.97
N ALA A 160 1.70 -9.42 -2.57
CA ALA A 160 0.62 -10.36 -2.84
C ALA A 160 0.32 -10.50 -4.35
N LEU A 161 0.28 -9.38 -5.08
CA LEU A 161 0.06 -9.37 -6.52
C LEU A 161 1.21 -10.05 -7.28
N LEU A 162 2.47 -9.84 -6.86
CA LEU A 162 3.65 -10.48 -7.45
C LEU A 162 3.64 -12.01 -7.35
N THR A 163 2.97 -12.56 -6.35
CA THR A 163 2.87 -14.02 -6.14
C THR A 163 1.55 -14.60 -6.63
N SER A 164 0.69 -13.76 -7.23
CA SER A 164 -0.63 -14.19 -7.67
C SER A 164 -0.60 -15.02 -8.94
N THR A 165 -1.41 -16.08 -8.97
CA THR A 165 -1.72 -16.87 -10.16
C THR A 165 -3.15 -16.66 -10.60
N THR A 166 -3.37 -16.55 -11.90
CA THR A 166 -4.67 -16.36 -12.52
C THR A 166 -5.13 -17.70 -13.11
N PRO A 167 -6.25 -18.27 -12.65
CA PRO A 167 -6.88 -19.39 -13.31
C PRO A 167 -7.26 -19.03 -14.75
N LYS A 168 -7.18 -19.98 -15.66
CA LYS A 168 -7.60 -19.80 -17.05
C LYS A 168 -9.11 -19.95 -17.19
N TRP A 169 -9.71 -19.04 -17.92
CA TRP A 169 -11.14 -19.03 -18.21
C TRP A 169 -11.39 -19.03 -19.71
N ASN A 170 -12.38 -19.82 -20.13
CA ASN A 170 -12.89 -19.79 -21.50
C ASN A 170 -14.34 -19.29 -21.52
N TRP A 171 -14.74 -18.66 -22.61
CA TRP A 171 -16.14 -18.28 -22.83
C TRP A 171 -16.87 -19.39 -23.53
N VAL A 172 -17.81 -20.06 -22.84
CA VAL A 172 -18.58 -21.19 -23.35
C VAL A 172 -20.04 -21.02 -22.93
N ASP A 173 -20.99 -21.20 -23.87
CA ASP A 173 -22.45 -21.11 -23.62
C ASP A 173 -22.86 -19.81 -22.88
N ASP A 174 -22.36 -18.66 -23.36
CA ASP A 174 -22.61 -17.33 -22.79
C ASP A 174 -22.22 -17.17 -21.30
N LYS A 175 -21.23 -17.92 -20.82
CA LYS A 175 -20.69 -17.83 -19.46
C LYS A 175 -19.19 -18.10 -19.39
N PRO A 176 -18.47 -17.49 -18.43
CA PRO A 176 -17.09 -17.84 -18.15
C PRO A 176 -17.03 -19.24 -17.54
N THR A 177 -16.20 -20.10 -18.11
CA THR A 177 -16.01 -21.49 -17.66
C THR A 177 -14.55 -21.69 -17.29
N LEU A 178 -14.31 -22.17 -16.07
CA LEU A 178 -12.97 -22.45 -15.55
C LEU A 178 -12.33 -23.62 -16.32
N VAL A 179 -11.08 -23.47 -16.70
CA VAL A 179 -10.25 -24.57 -17.22
C VAL A 179 -9.47 -25.14 -16.04
N GLU A 180 -9.86 -26.32 -15.58
CA GLU A 180 -9.25 -26.95 -14.41
C GLU A 180 -7.75 -27.25 -14.64
N GLY A 181 -6.93 -26.91 -13.65
CA GLY A 181 -5.49 -27.21 -13.64
C GLY A 181 -4.62 -26.30 -14.53
N GLU A 182 -5.21 -25.31 -15.21
CA GLU A 182 -4.45 -24.30 -15.95
C GLU A 182 -4.45 -22.97 -15.21
N GLU A 183 -3.25 -22.58 -14.72
CA GLU A 183 -3.01 -21.29 -14.08
C GLU A 183 -1.80 -20.59 -14.70
N THR A 184 -1.86 -19.28 -14.79
CA THR A 184 -0.74 -18.44 -15.27
C THR A 184 -0.40 -17.39 -14.24
N PRO A 185 0.86 -16.96 -14.13
CA PRO A 185 1.19 -15.80 -13.31
C PRO A 185 0.36 -14.58 -13.71
N LEU A 186 -0.03 -13.77 -12.74
CA LEU A 186 -0.67 -12.48 -13.02
C LEU A 186 0.27 -11.62 -13.89
N PRO A 187 -0.22 -10.97 -14.96
CA PRO A 187 0.63 -10.13 -15.83
C PRO A 187 1.06 -8.85 -15.10
N ILE A 188 2.29 -8.85 -14.61
CA ILE A 188 2.90 -7.74 -13.88
C ILE A 188 3.89 -7.00 -14.77
N SER A 189 3.75 -5.68 -14.89
CA SER A 189 4.60 -4.82 -15.71
C SER A 189 5.69 -4.11 -14.91
N THR A 190 5.39 -3.70 -13.67
CA THR A 190 6.31 -2.95 -12.80
C THR A 190 6.02 -3.23 -11.34
N ILE A 191 6.90 -2.80 -10.44
CA ILE A 191 6.76 -2.98 -8.99
C ILE A 191 6.68 -1.59 -8.34
N PRO A 192 5.48 -1.04 -8.14
CA PRO A 192 5.30 0.23 -7.46
C PRO A 192 5.60 0.11 -5.97
N VAL A 193 6.20 1.15 -5.41
CA VAL A 193 6.47 1.27 -3.98
C VAL A 193 6.09 2.66 -3.51
N SER A 194 5.27 2.72 -2.47
CA SER A 194 4.92 3.97 -1.79
C SER A 194 5.93 4.28 -0.70
N VAL A 195 6.27 5.54 -0.55
CA VAL A 195 7.07 6.06 0.56
C VAL A 195 6.34 7.24 1.16
N THR A 196 5.98 7.09 2.43
CA THR A 196 5.27 8.12 3.19
C THR A 196 6.24 8.91 4.03
N MET A 197 6.14 10.23 3.95
CA MET A 197 6.92 11.17 4.74
C MET A 197 5.98 12.05 5.56
N GLY A 198 6.30 12.18 6.85
CA GLY A 198 5.64 13.07 7.77
C GLY A 198 6.42 14.37 7.92
N LYS A 199 5.70 15.50 7.97
CA LYS A 199 6.25 16.81 8.34
C LYS A 199 5.87 17.09 9.79
N ILE A 200 6.87 17.33 10.64
CA ILE A 200 6.73 17.69 12.05
C ILE A 200 7.54 18.97 12.27
N GLY A 201 6.85 20.10 12.43
CA GLY A 201 7.49 21.41 12.38
C GLY A 201 8.18 21.65 11.03
N ASN A 202 9.50 21.84 11.06
CA ASN A 202 10.32 22.04 9.86
C ASN A 202 11.06 20.76 9.41
N HIS A 203 10.80 19.62 10.04
CA HIS A 203 11.50 18.37 9.77
C HIS A 203 10.63 17.43 8.95
N ILE A 204 11.27 16.74 8.00
CA ILE A 204 10.65 15.67 7.20
C ILE A 204 11.23 14.35 7.64
N VAL A 205 10.37 13.41 8.05
CA VAL A 205 10.75 12.06 8.48
C VAL A 205 10.11 11.02 7.56
N VAL A 206 10.89 10.02 7.15
CA VAL A 206 10.41 8.87 6.37
C VAL A 206 9.81 7.84 7.32
N ASP A 207 8.71 7.22 6.93
CA ASP A 207 8.05 6.16 7.68
C ASP A 207 7.83 6.52 9.15
N PRO A 208 6.94 7.50 9.44
CA PRO A 208 6.63 7.89 10.80
C PRO A 208 5.97 6.76 11.59
N ASN A 209 6.47 6.47 12.80
CA ASN A 209 5.85 5.53 13.75
C ASN A 209 4.59 6.13 14.39
N GLY A 210 3.92 5.41 15.29
CA GLY A 210 2.66 5.83 15.89
C GLY A 210 2.71 7.20 16.60
N ASP A 211 3.75 7.47 17.38
CA ASP A 211 3.91 8.74 18.09
C ASP A 211 4.23 9.91 17.12
N GLU A 212 5.08 9.68 16.14
CA GLU A 212 5.37 10.65 15.08
C GLU A 212 4.15 10.88 14.19
N TRP A 213 3.40 9.82 13.89
CA TRP A 213 2.14 9.89 13.13
C TRP A 213 1.10 10.79 13.79
N ALA A 214 0.92 10.64 15.11
CA ALA A 214 0.03 11.48 15.90
C ALA A 214 0.49 12.94 16.02
N SER A 215 1.80 13.18 15.84
CA SER A 215 2.44 14.50 15.99
C SER A 215 2.60 15.26 14.68
N MET A 216 2.34 14.63 13.51
CA MET A 216 2.51 15.24 12.19
C MET A 216 1.58 16.43 11.95
N ASP A 217 2.13 17.48 11.35
CA ASP A 217 1.38 18.63 10.83
C ASP A 217 0.88 18.36 9.41
N ALA A 218 1.68 17.66 8.61
CA ALA A 218 1.34 17.24 7.25
C ALA A 218 2.00 15.90 6.90
N ARG A 219 1.44 15.26 5.88
CA ARG A 219 1.91 14.00 5.32
C ARG A 219 1.95 14.08 3.81
N ILE A 220 2.92 13.45 3.20
CA ILE A 220 2.97 13.20 1.77
C ILE A 220 3.34 11.73 1.52
N THR A 221 2.53 11.05 0.72
CA THR A 221 2.78 9.68 0.26
C THR A 221 3.07 9.74 -1.24
N ILE A 222 4.23 9.26 -1.66
CA ILE A 222 4.67 9.26 -3.05
C ILE A 222 4.93 7.83 -3.48
N THR A 223 4.29 7.40 -4.57
CA THR A 223 4.50 6.08 -5.18
C THR A 223 5.37 6.22 -6.41
N SER A 224 6.43 5.42 -6.49
CA SER A 224 7.32 5.33 -7.66
C SER A 224 7.34 3.93 -8.24
N ASP A 225 7.50 3.82 -9.57
CA ASP A 225 7.66 2.57 -10.32
C ASP A 225 9.11 2.04 -10.30
N SER A 226 9.35 0.95 -11.05
CA SER A 226 10.68 0.33 -11.15
C SER A 226 11.72 1.20 -11.85
N ASP A 227 11.28 2.15 -12.69
CA ASP A 227 12.14 3.07 -13.42
C ASP A 227 12.40 4.38 -12.67
N GLY A 228 11.79 4.53 -11.49
CA GLY A 228 11.88 5.73 -10.65
C GLY A 228 10.91 6.85 -11.05
N ASN A 229 9.94 6.58 -11.93
CA ASN A 229 8.89 7.54 -12.24
C ASN A 229 7.91 7.64 -11.09
N ILE A 230 7.46 8.85 -10.79
CA ILE A 230 6.40 9.09 -9.79
C ILE A 230 5.05 8.83 -10.44
N CYS A 231 4.33 7.81 -9.94
CA CYS A 231 3.03 7.39 -10.47
C CYS A 231 1.86 8.01 -9.71
N ALA A 232 2.01 8.21 -8.40
CA ALA A 232 0.96 8.78 -7.57
C ALA A 232 1.55 9.63 -6.45
N LEU A 233 0.78 10.64 -6.04
CA LEU A 233 1.09 11.51 -4.92
C LEU A 233 -0.18 11.82 -4.15
N GLN A 234 -0.14 11.66 -2.83
CA GLN A 234 -1.24 12.02 -1.93
C GLN A 234 -0.72 12.85 -0.76
N LYS A 235 -1.28 14.04 -0.60
CA LYS A 235 -1.04 14.91 0.56
C LYS A 235 -2.16 14.74 1.58
N GLY A 236 -1.81 14.66 2.87
CA GLY A 236 -2.72 14.64 4.00
C GLY A 236 -2.26 15.60 5.11
N GLY A 237 -3.09 15.78 6.16
CA GLY A 237 -2.82 16.71 7.25
C GLY A 237 -3.27 18.14 6.94
N SER A 238 -3.16 19.04 7.93
CA SER A 238 -3.65 20.44 7.85
C SER A 238 -2.66 21.37 7.19
N ASP A 239 -1.36 21.15 7.39
CA ASP A 239 -0.30 22.01 6.89
C ASP A 239 0.09 21.69 5.44
N GLY A 240 0.86 22.59 4.81
CA GLY A 240 1.38 22.46 3.47
C GLY A 240 2.85 22.05 3.43
N PHE A 241 3.28 21.71 2.21
CA PHE A 241 4.68 21.56 1.84
C PHE A 241 5.07 22.68 0.88
N THR A 242 6.26 23.22 1.03
CA THR A 242 6.85 24.14 0.05
C THR A 242 7.26 23.36 -1.20
N GLN A 243 7.54 24.07 -2.30
CA GLN A 243 8.01 23.44 -3.53
C GLN A 243 9.33 22.68 -3.33
N ASP A 244 10.25 23.24 -2.55
CA ASP A 244 11.53 22.60 -2.26
C ASP A 244 11.36 21.34 -1.41
N GLU A 245 10.47 21.37 -0.41
CA GLU A 245 10.12 20.18 0.38
C GLU A 245 9.49 19.08 -0.49
N ILE A 246 8.62 19.44 -1.44
CA ILE A 246 8.02 18.45 -2.37
C ILE A 246 9.10 17.83 -3.26
N ASN A 247 10.03 18.63 -3.80
CA ASN A 247 11.13 18.12 -4.60
C ASN A 247 12.03 17.18 -3.78
N GLN A 248 12.38 17.57 -2.55
CA GLN A 248 13.13 16.73 -1.63
C GLN A 248 12.40 15.41 -1.33
N CYS A 249 11.10 15.46 -1.06
CA CYS A 249 10.29 14.25 -0.84
C CYS A 249 10.28 13.34 -2.08
N GLY A 250 10.24 13.91 -3.29
CA GLY A 250 10.33 13.16 -4.54
C GLY A 250 11.65 12.38 -4.64
N GLU A 251 12.78 13.04 -4.42
CA GLU A 251 14.11 12.41 -4.44
C GLU A 251 14.25 11.31 -3.37
N ILE A 252 13.79 11.59 -2.15
CA ILE A 252 13.79 10.60 -1.06
C ILE A 252 12.95 9.40 -1.43
N SER A 253 11.74 9.60 -1.99
CA SER A 253 10.82 8.51 -2.32
C SER A 253 11.41 7.56 -3.36
N VAL A 254 12.07 8.06 -4.38
CA VAL A 254 12.74 7.24 -5.41
C VAL A 254 13.89 6.44 -4.80
N ARG A 255 14.74 7.09 -4.00
CA ARG A 255 15.91 6.47 -3.37
C ARG A 255 15.53 5.40 -2.33
N VAL A 256 14.57 5.71 -1.46
CA VAL A 256 14.10 4.79 -0.42
C VAL A 256 13.26 3.68 -1.07
N GLY A 257 12.38 4.03 -2.01
CA GLY A 257 11.55 3.09 -2.75
C GLY A 257 12.35 2.03 -3.50
N ALA A 258 13.51 2.39 -4.06
CA ALA A 258 14.40 1.42 -4.71
C ALA A 258 14.89 0.33 -3.73
N LYS A 259 15.28 0.70 -2.51
CA LYS A 259 15.72 -0.25 -1.48
C LYS A 259 14.59 -1.19 -1.04
N ILE A 260 13.39 -0.63 -0.88
CA ILE A 260 12.21 -1.41 -0.47
C ILE A 260 11.79 -2.38 -1.59
N ARG A 261 11.86 -1.95 -2.84
CA ARG A 261 11.56 -2.77 -4.02
C ARG A 261 12.45 -4.02 -4.09
N GLU A 262 13.73 -3.89 -3.76
CA GLU A 262 14.64 -5.04 -3.68
C GLU A 262 14.20 -6.02 -2.58
N LYS A 263 13.81 -5.55 -1.40
CA LYS A 263 13.28 -6.42 -0.34
C LYS A 263 12.01 -7.18 -0.76
N ILE A 264 11.11 -6.52 -1.51
CA ILE A 264 9.90 -7.17 -2.06
C ILE A 264 10.28 -8.27 -3.06
N LYS A 265 11.26 -8.02 -3.94
CA LYS A 265 11.77 -9.03 -4.88
C LYS A 265 12.45 -10.20 -4.18
N GLU A 266 13.24 -9.93 -3.15
CA GLU A 266 13.90 -10.96 -2.34
C GLU A 266 12.87 -11.89 -1.68
N ALA A 267 11.79 -11.32 -1.10
CA ALA A 267 10.71 -12.08 -0.50
C ALA A 267 9.96 -12.95 -1.53
N GLN A 268 9.76 -12.46 -2.75
CA GLN A 268 9.17 -13.23 -3.85
C GLN A 268 10.04 -14.44 -4.19
N ASN A 269 11.36 -14.27 -4.30
CA ASN A 269 12.30 -15.31 -4.69
C ASN A 269 12.54 -16.34 -3.58
N GLY A 270 12.47 -15.95 -2.31
CA GLY A 270 12.66 -16.83 -1.15
C GLY A 270 11.51 -17.80 -0.88
N SER A 271 10.41 -17.69 -1.62
CA SER A 271 9.21 -18.54 -1.49
C SER A 271 9.09 -19.63 -2.56
N GLN A 272 10.10 -19.81 -3.41
CA GLN A 272 10.17 -20.86 -4.45
C GLN A 272 10.84 -22.14 -3.94
#